data_99731dc3c0983ffc044352499c0da2af
#
_entry.id   99731dc3c0983ffc044352499c0da2af
#
_cell.length_a   1.000
_cell.length_b   1.000
_cell.length_c   1.000
_cell.angle_alpha   90.00
_cell.angle_beta   90.00
_cell.angle_gamma   90.00
#
_symmetry.space_group_name_H-M   'P 1'
#
loop_
_entity.id
_entity.type
_entity.pdbx_description
1 polymer ?
#
loop_
_entity_poly.entity_id
_entity_poly.type
_entity_poly.pdbx_seq_one_letter_code
_entity_poly.pdbx_strand_id
1 'polypeptide(L)'
;MKGLLTKDFRILAGQKRYFTIIILIALIFLCSGQPAQIIVGYCTMFGMLFTVNTISYDEFDHGYLFLFTLPVTRKDYVLEKYVFMMLCGGGFWAVSAAVGFVADYIRGDVVSLLEWLMPMFLILLEMTIFLAVMLPVSLKYGMEKSRTATMILGFAVLGAAIAARKLLPENFAGGLRWSAQLNPAAVTAVVFLVFLATLAVSFAGSVRIMQKKVF
;
A
#
# COMPACT_ATOMS: atom_id res chain seq x y z
N MET A 1 -7.43 -20.10 6.95
CA MET A 1 -6.46 -19.18 6.34
C MET A 1 -5.92 -19.64 4.97
N LYS A 2 -5.35 -20.85 4.81
CA LYS A 2 -4.80 -21.30 3.50
C LYS A 2 -5.83 -21.22 2.36
N GLY A 3 -7.08 -21.64 2.59
CA GLY A 3 -8.14 -21.61 1.56
C GLY A 3 -8.51 -20.20 1.10
N LEU A 4 -8.55 -19.21 2.02
CA LEU A 4 -8.84 -17.81 1.70
C LEU A 4 -7.73 -17.22 0.83
N LEU A 5 -6.47 -17.39 1.24
CA LEU A 5 -5.31 -16.96 0.45
C LEU A 5 -5.29 -17.60 -0.94
N THR A 6 -5.56 -18.91 -1.04
CA THR A 6 -5.61 -19.60 -2.34
C THR A 6 -6.72 -19.03 -3.23
N LYS A 7 -7.87 -18.68 -2.65
CA LYS A 7 -8.97 -18.02 -3.36
C LYS A 7 -8.52 -16.68 -3.93
N ASP A 8 -7.92 -15.81 -3.10
CA ASP A 8 -7.51 -14.48 -3.50
C ASP A 8 -6.38 -14.50 -4.55
N PHE A 9 -5.43 -15.43 -4.42
CA PHE A 9 -4.43 -15.65 -5.47
C PHE A 9 -5.03 -16.17 -6.78
N ARG A 10 -6.09 -17.00 -6.75
CA ARG A 10 -6.79 -17.42 -7.96
C ARG A 10 -7.53 -16.26 -8.62
N ILE A 11 -8.16 -15.39 -7.84
CA ILE A 11 -8.78 -14.16 -8.35
C ILE A 11 -7.71 -13.28 -9.00
N LEU A 12 -6.56 -13.10 -8.35
CA LEU A 12 -5.41 -12.36 -8.88
C LEU A 12 -4.97 -12.95 -10.24
N ALA A 13 -4.69 -14.24 -10.29
CA ALA A 13 -4.24 -14.92 -11.52
C ALA A 13 -5.25 -14.87 -12.67
N GLY A 14 -6.55 -14.74 -12.37
CA GLY A 14 -7.61 -14.57 -13.36
C GLY A 14 -7.62 -13.19 -14.03
N GLN A 15 -7.03 -12.16 -13.41
CA GLN A 15 -7.11 -10.78 -13.90
C GLN A 15 -5.96 -10.39 -14.85
N LYS A 16 -5.81 -11.14 -15.93
CA LYS A 16 -4.74 -10.91 -16.93
C LYS A 16 -4.73 -9.47 -17.49
N ARG A 17 -5.90 -8.88 -17.76
CA ARG A 17 -6.03 -7.51 -18.28
C ARG A 17 -5.46 -6.47 -17.31
N TYR A 18 -5.68 -6.64 -16.00
CA TYR A 18 -5.15 -5.76 -14.98
C TYR A 18 -3.62 -5.76 -14.98
N PHE A 19 -3.01 -6.95 -15.01
CA PHE A 19 -1.56 -7.10 -15.09
C PHE A 19 -0.98 -6.49 -16.37
N THR A 20 -1.63 -6.72 -17.52
CA THR A 20 -1.19 -6.17 -18.81
C THR A 20 -1.13 -4.64 -18.76
N ILE A 21 -2.14 -3.98 -18.18
CA ILE A 21 -2.17 -2.53 -18.05
C ILE A 21 -1.04 -2.03 -17.13
N ILE A 22 -0.83 -2.68 -15.97
CA ILE A 22 0.23 -2.31 -15.03
C ILE A 22 1.60 -2.42 -15.69
N ILE A 23 1.88 -3.53 -16.38
CA ILE A 23 3.14 -3.77 -17.08
C ILE A 23 3.34 -2.74 -18.18
N LEU A 24 2.31 -2.46 -18.99
CA LEU A 24 2.38 -1.51 -20.08
C LEU A 24 2.73 -0.09 -19.58
N ILE A 25 2.08 0.37 -18.52
CA ILE A 25 2.36 1.70 -17.94
C ILE A 25 3.76 1.72 -17.29
N ALA A 26 4.16 0.65 -16.60
CA ALA A 26 5.51 0.54 -16.05
C ALA A 26 6.58 0.60 -17.13
N LEU A 27 6.36 -0.05 -18.29
CA LEU A 27 7.25 0.03 -19.46
C LEU A 27 7.31 1.45 -20.04
N ILE A 28 6.18 2.15 -20.12
CA ILE A 28 6.13 3.55 -20.57
C ILE A 28 7.00 4.43 -19.66
N PHE A 29 6.87 4.29 -18.32
CA PHE A 29 7.69 5.04 -17.37
C PHE A 29 9.19 4.71 -17.54
N LEU A 30 9.52 3.46 -17.76
CA LEU A 30 10.89 2.99 -17.96
C LEU A 30 11.49 3.57 -19.24
N CYS A 31 10.74 3.57 -20.35
CA CYS A 31 11.15 4.14 -21.63
C CYS A 31 11.22 5.68 -21.60
N SER A 32 10.38 6.32 -20.79
CA SER A 32 10.38 7.79 -20.64
C SER A 32 11.53 8.32 -19.77
N GLY A 33 12.41 7.45 -19.28
CA GLY A 33 13.54 7.87 -18.45
C GLY A 33 13.15 8.33 -17.04
N GLN A 34 11.95 7.94 -16.56
CA GLN A 34 11.53 8.28 -15.20
C GLN A 34 12.40 7.57 -14.16
N PRO A 35 12.64 8.19 -12.99
CA PRO A 35 13.42 7.58 -11.92
C PRO A 35 12.71 6.31 -11.40
N ALA A 36 13.51 5.31 -10.98
CA ALA A 36 13.01 4.01 -10.52
C ALA A 36 11.99 4.12 -9.38
N GLN A 37 12.09 5.16 -8.53
CA GLN A 37 11.14 5.42 -7.44
C GLN A 37 9.69 5.49 -7.93
N ILE A 38 9.44 6.13 -9.07
CA ILE A 38 8.08 6.26 -9.64
C ILE A 38 7.57 4.89 -10.10
N ILE A 39 8.41 4.10 -10.74
CA ILE A 39 8.05 2.77 -11.23
C ILE A 39 7.73 1.84 -10.06
N VAL A 40 8.62 1.83 -9.05
CA VAL A 40 8.45 1.01 -7.84
C VAL A 40 7.20 1.42 -7.06
N GLY A 41 6.99 2.73 -6.85
CA GLY A 41 5.81 3.24 -6.18
C GLY A 41 4.51 2.88 -6.90
N TYR A 42 4.47 3.06 -8.22
CA TYR A 42 3.35 2.68 -9.06
C TYR A 42 3.01 1.19 -8.95
N CYS A 43 4.00 0.32 -9.20
CA CYS A 43 3.79 -1.13 -9.18
C CYS A 43 3.37 -1.62 -7.78
N THR A 44 4.02 -1.14 -6.73
CA THR A 44 3.71 -1.50 -5.34
C THR A 44 2.30 -1.08 -4.96
N MET A 45 1.90 0.16 -5.29
CA MET A 45 0.56 0.68 -5.02
C MET A 45 -0.51 -0.19 -5.69
N PHE A 46 -0.36 -0.48 -6.98
CA PHE A 46 -1.35 -1.29 -7.71
C PHE A 46 -1.35 -2.75 -7.25
N GLY A 47 -0.20 -3.32 -6.90
CA GLY A 47 -0.11 -4.65 -6.29
C GLY A 47 -0.87 -4.73 -4.97
N MET A 48 -0.75 -3.73 -4.11
CA MET A 48 -1.47 -3.67 -2.83
C MET A 48 -2.96 -3.35 -3.01
N LEU A 49 -3.35 -2.44 -3.93
CA LEU A 49 -4.75 -2.10 -4.22
C LEU A 49 -5.56 -3.32 -4.66
N PHE A 50 -4.88 -4.35 -5.17
CA PHE A 50 -5.54 -5.60 -5.52
C PHE A 50 -6.25 -6.24 -4.32
N THR A 51 -5.72 -6.06 -3.10
CA THR A 51 -6.38 -6.54 -1.88
C THR A 51 -7.75 -5.89 -1.67
N VAL A 52 -7.87 -4.59 -1.97
CA VAL A 52 -9.15 -3.89 -1.90
C VAL A 52 -10.13 -4.44 -2.94
N ASN A 53 -9.63 -4.79 -4.13
CA ASN A 53 -10.45 -5.43 -5.16
C ASN A 53 -10.96 -6.82 -4.70
N THR A 54 -10.15 -7.63 -4.02
CA THR A 54 -10.61 -8.95 -3.53
C THR A 54 -11.70 -8.80 -2.47
N ILE A 55 -11.65 -7.78 -1.61
CA ILE A 55 -12.73 -7.46 -0.66
C ILE A 55 -14.04 -7.17 -1.40
N SER A 56 -13.95 -6.46 -2.52
CA SER A 56 -15.10 -6.14 -3.36
C SER A 56 -15.75 -7.35 -3.99
N TYR A 57 -14.94 -8.32 -4.44
CA TYR A 57 -15.47 -9.60 -4.92
C TYR A 57 -16.14 -10.40 -3.81
N ASP A 58 -15.64 -10.31 -2.57
CA ASP A 58 -16.24 -10.99 -1.42
C ASP A 58 -17.57 -10.33 -0.99
N GLU A 59 -17.76 -9.05 -1.30
CA GLU A 59 -19.01 -8.33 -1.00
C GLU A 59 -20.08 -8.50 -2.08
N PHE A 60 -19.66 -8.76 -3.32
CA PHE A 60 -20.55 -8.92 -4.47
C PHE A 60 -21.47 -10.13 -4.28
N ASP A 61 -22.73 -10.02 -4.70
CA ASP A 61 -23.74 -11.07 -4.62
C ASP A 61 -23.89 -11.72 -3.23
N HIS A 62 -23.78 -10.93 -2.15
CA HIS A 62 -23.86 -11.43 -0.77
C HIS A 62 -22.80 -12.50 -0.44
N GLY A 63 -21.63 -12.45 -1.08
CA GLY A 63 -20.55 -13.43 -0.91
C GLY A 63 -20.09 -13.61 0.53
N TYR A 64 -20.23 -12.58 1.38
CA TYR A 64 -19.98 -12.72 2.82
C TYR A 64 -20.87 -13.75 3.51
N LEU A 65 -22.15 -13.85 3.14
CA LEU A 65 -23.06 -14.84 3.72
C LEU A 65 -22.53 -16.25 3.46
N PHE A 66 -22.14 -16.54 2.22
CA PHE A 66 -21.53 -17.82 1.86
C PHE A 66 -20.18 -18.03 2.54
N LEU A 67 -19.32 -17.01 2.59
CA LEU A 67 -17.99 -17.13 3.17
C LEU A 67 -18.03 -17.51 4.66
N PHE A 68 -18.99 -16.96 5.41
CA PHE A 68 -19.13 -17.24 6.84
C PHE A 68 -19.98 -18.48 7.17
N THR A 69 -20.49 -19.22 6.19
CA THR A 69 -20.97 -20.61 6.40
C THR A 69 -19.78 -21.59 6.50
N LEU A 70 -18.60 -21.21 6.00
CA LEU A 70 -17.38 -21.98 6.14
C LEU A 70 -16.80 -21.81 7.56
N PRO A 71 -15.97 -22.73 8.05
CA PRO A 71 -15.34 -22.62 9.39
C PRO A 71 -14.22 -21.56 9.39
N VAL A 72 -14.59 -20.32 9.09
CA VAL A 72 -13.69 -19.16 9.03
C VAL A 72 -14.19 -18.10 10.01
N THR A 73 -13.30 -17.64 10.90
CA THR A 73 -13.65 -16.56 11.82
C THR A 73 -13.50 -15.20 11.14
N ARG A 74 -14.24 -14.19 11.62
CA ARG A 74 -14.13 -12.81 11.13
C ARG A 74 -12.72 -12.24 11.33
N LYS A 75 -12.02 -12.69 12.37
CA LYS A 75 -10.62 -12.32 12.63
C LYS A 75 -9.66 -12.94 11.59
N ASP A 76 -9.88 -14.22 11.26
CA ASP A 76 -9.07 -14.92 10.25
C ASP A 76 -9.22 -14.30 8.86
N TYR A 77 -10.42 -13.83 8.53
CA TYR A 77 -10.68 -13.11 7.29
C TYR A 77 -9.90 -11.79 7.24
N VAL A 78 -9.98 -10.97 8.29
CA VAL A 78 -9.23 -9.70 8.34
C VAL A 78 -7.73 -9.97 8.28
N LEU A 79 -7.22 -10.92 9.07
CA LEU A 79 -5.80 -11.27 9.09
C LEU A 79 -5.31 -11.73 7.71
N GLU A 80 -6.13 -12.52 7.01
CA GLU A 80 -5.81 -12.96 5.65
C GLU A 80 -5.66 -11.76 4.69
N LYS A 81 -6.55 -10.76 4.75
CA LYS A 81 -6.46 -9.57 3.89
C LYS A 81 -5.18 -8.76 4.15
N TYR A 82 -4.74 -8.62 5.42
CA TYR A 82 -3.47 -7.97 5.72
C TYR A 82 -2.27 -8.77 5.22
N VAL A 83 -2.28 -10.09 5.40
CA VAL A 83 -1.22 -10.99 4.90
C VAL A 83 -1.17 -10.95 3.37
N PHE A 84 -2.33 -11.00 2.71
CA PHE A 84 -2.42 -10.92 1.25
C PHE A 84 -1.90 -9.59 0.71
N MET A 85 -2.24 -8.46 1.37
CA MET A 85 -1.73 -7.13 1.07
C MET A 85 -0.20 -7.08 1.14
N MET A 86 0.39 -7.62 2.20
CA MET A 86 1.85 -7.65 2.38
C MET A 86 2.54 -8.55 1.35
N LEU A 87 1.95 -9.70 1.03
CA LEU A 87 2.50 -10.61 0.03
C LEU A 87 2.44 -10.00 -1.39
N CYS A 88 1.30 -9.44 -1.77
CA CYS A 88 1.17 -8.78 -3.07
C CYS A 88 2.04 -7.53 -3.14
N GLY A 89 1.96 -6.63 -2.16
CA GLY A 89 2.75 -5.41 -2.13
C GLY A 89 4.24 -5.69 -2.13
N GLY A 90 4.71 -6.60 -1.27
CA GLY A 90 6.11 -7.02 -1.20
C GLY A 90 6.58 -7.71 -2.49
N GLY A 91 5.74 -8.55 -3.09
CA GLY A 91 6.05 -9.21 -4.36
C GLY A 91 6.19 -8.22 -5.51
N PHE A 92 5.21 -7.32 -5.68
CA PHE A 92 5.29 -6.28 -6.73
C PHE A 92 6.43 -5.30 -6.49
N TRP A 93 6.67 -4.93 -5.22
CA TRP A 93 7.82 -4.11 -4.84
C TRP A 93 9.14 -4.78 -5.22
N ALA A 94 9.34 -6.04 -4.85
CA ALA A 94 10.60 -6.75 -5.12
C ALA A 94 10.88 -6.87 -6.62
N VAL A 95 9.85 -7.23 -7.42
CA VAL A 95 9.99 -7.34 -8.88
C VAL A 95 10.27 -5.97 -9.51
N SER A 96 9.51 -4.94 -9.14
CA SER A 96 9.70 -3.60 -9.70
C SER A 96 11.00 -2.95 -9.25
N ALA A 97 11.44 -3.19 -8.01
CA ALA A 97 12.74 -2.74 -7.52
C ALA A 97 13.90 -3.41 -8.26
N ALA A 98 13.80 -4.72 -8.53
CA ALA A 98 14.82 -5.41 -9.34
C ALA A 98 14.92 -4.84 -10.76
N VAL A 99 13.77 -4.61 -11.42
CA VAL A 99 13.73 -4.00 -12.76
C VAL A 99 14.24 -2.56 -12.72
N GLY A 100 13.84 -1.75 -11.74
CA GLY A 100 14.28 -0.38 -11.56
C GLY A 100 15.79 -0.28 -11.30
N PHE A 101 16.33 -1.20 -10.47
CA PHE A 101 17.77 -1.26 -10.21
C PHE A 101 18.58 -1.52 -11.47
N VAL A 102 18.15 -2.49 -12.28
CA VAL A 102 18.82 -2.80 -13.57
C VAL A 102 18.77 -1.59 -14.52
N ALA A 103 17.62 -0.90 -14.57
CA ALA A 103 17.46 0.27 -15.42
C ALA A 103 18.38 1.44 -15.00
N ASP A 104 18.41 1.77 -13.71
CA ASP A 104 19.25 2.85 -13.17
C ASP A 104 20.74 2.48 -13.24
N TYR A 105 21.07 1.20 -13.06
CA TYR A 105 22.45 0.71 -13.25
C TYR A 105 22.95 0.89 -14.69
N ILE A 106 22.11 0.57 -15.68
CA ILE A 106 22.45 0.76 -17.12
C ILE A 106 22.60 2.25 -17.45
N ARG A 107 21.83 3.13 -16.79
CA ARG A 107 21.93 4.59 -16.95
C ARG A 107 23.14 5.20 -16.26
N GLY A 108 23.80 4.47 -15.36
CA GLY A 108 24.92 4.95 -14.56
C GLY A 108 24.51 5.79 -13.34
N ASP A 109 23.26 5.77 -12.95
CA ASP A 109 22.71 6.57 -11.84
C ASP A 109 22.90 5.91 -10.46
N VAL A 110 23.40 4.66 -10.41
CA VAL A 110 23.57 3.92 -9.16
C VAL A 110 25.00 4.10 -8.62
N VAL A 111 25.13 4.80 -7.50
CA VAL A 111 26.42 4.99 -6.80
C VAL A 111 26.67 3.86 -5.82
N SER A 112 25.68 3.52 -4.97
CA SER A 112 25.76 2.40 -4.03
C SER A 112 24.42 1.68 -3.91
N LEU A 113 24.44 0.36 -3.72
CA LEU A 113 23.24 -0.45 -3.58
C LEU A 113 22.42 -0.02 -2.35
N LEU A 114 23.08 0.30 -1.24
CA LEU A 114 22.41 0.67 0.00
C LEU A 114 21.68 2.02 -0.11
N GLU A 115 22.33 3.02 -0.72
CA GLU A 115 21.73 4.34 -0.95
C GLU A 115 20.57 4.26 -1.92
N TRP A 116 20.63 3.36 -2.89
CA TRP A 116 19.55 3.12 -3.83
C TRP A 116 18.37 2.39 -3.17
N LEU A 117 18.60 1.38 -2.30
CA LEU A 117 17.55 0.59 -1.66
C LEU A 117 16.78 1.37 -0.58
N MET A 118 17.42 2.30 0.12
CA MET A 118 16.77 3.07 1.21
C MET A 118 15.49 3.78 0.76
N PRO A 119 15.48 4.62 -0.30
CA PRO A 119 14.26 5.27 -0.77
C PRO A 119 13.22 4.25 -1.29
N MET A 120 13.64 3.13 -1.88
CA MET A 120 12.72 2.09 -2.33
C MET A 120 12.00 1.41 -1.16
N PHE A 121 12.71 1.18 -0.05
CA PHE A 121 12.10 0.64 1.16
C PHE A 121 11.13 1.62 1.82
N LEU A 122 11.45 2.91 1.83
CA LEU A 122 10.54 3.94 2.31
C LEU A 122 9.22 3.98 1.53
N ILE A 123 9.28 3.80 0.21
CA ILE A 123 8.08 3.70 -0.64
C ILE A 123 7.21 2.50 -0.21
N LEU A 124 7.82 1.35 0.07
CA LEU A 124 7.08 0.18 0.56
C LEU A 124 6.35 0.47 1.86
N LEU A 125 7.03 1.13 2.82
CA LEU A 125 6.43 1.51 4.10
C LEU A 125 5.28 2.51 3.92
N GLU A 126 5.49 3.54 3.11
CA GLU A 126 4.47 4.57 2.81
C GLU A 126 3.22 3.94 2.18
N MET A 127 3.39 3.11 1.16
CA MET A 127 2.28 2.43 0.49
C MET A 127 1.54 1.48 1.43
N THR A 128 2.27 0.79 2.31
CA THR A 128 1.65 -0.09 3.31
C THR A 128 0.84 0.70 4.33
N ILE A 129 1.32 1.84 4.81
CA ILE A 129 0.58 2.73 5.71
C ILE A 129 -0.70 3.24 5.03
N PHE A 130 -0.59 3.69 3.77
CA PHE A 130 -1.73 4.16 3.00
C PHE A 130 -2.81 3.09 2.89
N LEU A 131 -2.45 1.87 2.52
CA LEU A 131 -3.42 0.79 2.41
C LEU A 131 -3.92 0.27 3.76
N ALA A 132 -3.10 0.34 4.80
CA ALA A 132 -3.55 0.02 6.16
C ALA A 132 -4.71 0.93 6.59
N VAL A 133 -4.72 2.20 6.19
CA VAL A 133 -5.85 3.11 6.43
C VAL A 133 -7.04 2.78 5.51
N MET A 134 -6.77 2.37 4.28
CA MET A 134 -7.79 2.04 3.30
C MET A 134 -8.59 0.77 3.63
N LEU A 135 -7.94 -0.25 4.17
CA LEU A 135 -8.57 -1.54 4.48
C LEU A 135 -9.79 -1.42 5.43
N PRO A 136 -9.70 -0.77 6.61
CA PRO A 136 -10.86 -0.61 7.49
C PRO A 136 -11.98 0.21 6.84
N VAL A 137 -11.65 1.18 6.01
CA VAL A 137 -12.64 1.99 5.27
C VAL A 137 -13.38 1.11 4.26
N SER A 138 -12.66 0.28 3.52
CA SER A 138 -13.24 -0.65 2.53
C SER A 138 -14.12 -1.71 3.20
N LEU A 139 -13.70 -2.24 4.33
CA LEU A 139 -14.49 -3.21 5.11
C LEU A 139 -15.77 -2.62 5.69
N LYS A 140 -15.75 -1.32 6.07
CA LYS A 140 -16.90 -0.65 6.68
C LYS A 140 -17.95 -0.21 5.65
N TYR A 141 -17.53 0.41 4.58
CA TYR A 141 -18.42 1.13 3.67
C TYR A 141 -18.71 0.38 2.36
N GLY A 142 -18.02 -0.73 2.12
CA GLY A 142 -18.08 -1.45 0.85
C GLY A 142 -17.38 -0.70 -0.28
N MET A 143 -17.40 -1.26 -1.49
CA MET A 143 -16.56 -0.79 -2.58
C MET A 143 -16.92 0.61 -3.08
N GLU A 144 -18.19 0.91 -3.34
CA GLU A 144 -18.60 2.19 -3.94
C GLU A 144 -18.28 3.38 -3.04
N LYS A 145 -18.66 3.27 -1.76
CA LYS A 145 -18.41 4.34 -0.79
C LYS A 145 -16.94 4.43 -0.38
N SER A 146 -16.23 3.30 -0.37
CA SER A 146 -14.79 3.26 -0.13
C SER A 146 -14.01 4.01 -1.20
N ARG A 147 -14.36 3.84 -2.47
CA ARG A 147 -13.73 4.54 -3.59
C ARG A 147 -13.88 6.07 -3.47
N THR A 148 -15.08 6.53 -3.13
CA THR A 148 -15.35 7.95 -2.87
C THR A 148 -14.59 8.45 -1.64
N ALA A 149 -14.59 7.69 -0.55
CA ALA A 149 -13.86 8.05 0.67
C ALA A 149 -12.34 8.14 0.43
N THR A 150 -11.79 7.27 -0.42
CA THR A 150 -10.37 7.32 -0.82
C THR A 150 -10.04 8.58 -1.60
N MET A 151 -10.89 8.94 -2.55
CA MET A 151 -10.69 10.18 -3.31
C MET A 151 -10.73 11.39 -2.38
N ILE A 152 -11.71 11.45 -1.47
CA ILE A 152 -11.81 12.54 -0.48
C ILE A 152 -10.56 12.59 0.42
N LEU A 153 -10.11 11.43 0.92
CA LEU A 153 -8.91 11.35 1.75
C LEU A 153 -7.66 11.81 0.97
N GLY A 154 -7.50 11.38 -0.27
CA GLY A 154 -6.40 11.79 -1.14
C GLY A 154 -6.39 13.30 -1.38
N PHE A 155 -7.55 13.89 -1.71
CA PHE A 155 -7.67 15.34 -1.86
C PHE A 155 -7.46 16.09 -0.54
N ALA A 156 -7.92 15.55 0.59
CA ALA A 156 -7.69 16.15 1.91
C ALA A 156 -6.20 16.17 2.27
N VAL A 157 -5.47 15.07 2.02
CA VAL A 157 -4.01 14.99 2.25
C VAL A 157 -3.27 15.96 1.34
N LEU A 158 -3.61 16.02 0.04
CA LEU A 158 -3.03 16.97 -0.90
C LEU A 158 -3.33 18.42 -0.49
N GLY A 159 -4.57 18.72 -0.13
CA GLY A 159 -4.96 20.05 0.34
C GLY A 159 -4.23 20.45 1.61
N ALA A 160 -4.10 19.53 2.57
CA ALA A 160 -3.33 19.76 3.80
C ALA A 160 -1.83 19.98 3.51
N ALA A 161 -1.24 19.22 2.57
CA ALA A 161 0.16 19.41 2.17
C ALA A 161 0.39 20.76 1.50
N ILE A 162 -0.52 21.22 0.63
CA ILE A 162 -0.44 22.54 -0.01
C ILE A 162 -0.66 23.66 1.03
N ALA A 163 -1.64 23.49 1.92
CA ALA A 163 -1.89 24.45 3.00
C ALA A 163 -0.69 24.53 3.96
N ALA A 164 -0.11 23.40 4.33
CA ALA A 164 1.09 23.33 5.14
C ALA A 164 2.27 24.10 4.50
N ARG A 165 2.48 23.94 3.19
CA ARG A 165 3.52 24.69 2.46
C ARG A 165 3.29 26.20 2.44
N LYS A 166 2.03 26.65 2.45
CA LYS A 166 1.69 28.08 2.44
C LYS A 166 1.65 28.70 3.83
N LEU A 167 1.24 27.93 4.84
CA LEU A 167 1.04 28.43 6.20
C LEU A 167 2.26 28.27 7.11
N LEU A 168 3.15 27.32 6.77
CA LEU A 168 4.38 27.11 7.53
C LEU A 168 5.45 28.09 7.04
N PRO A 169 5.93 29.04 7.89
CA PRO A 169 7.00 29.92 7.52
C PRO A 169 8.26 29.14 7.17
N GLU A 170 9.13 29.71 6.33
CA GLU A 170 10.39 29.09 5.87
C GLU A 170 11.27 28.55 7.02
N ASN A 171 11.10 29.08 8.22
CA ASN A 171 11.73 28.60 9.45
C ASN A 171 11.29 27.16 9.87
N PHE A 172 10.15 26.67 9.38
CA PHE A 172 9.72 25.28 9.62
C PHE A 172 10.46 24.29 8.70
N ALA A 173 10.92 24.74 7.53
CA ALA A 173 11.90 24.01 6.72
C ALA A 173 13.24 23.87 7.47
N GLY A 174 13.55 24.78 8.39
CA GLY A 174 14.64 24.66 9.38
C GLY A 174 14.40 23.55 10.41
N GLY A 175 13.15 23.27 10.78
CA GLY A 175 12.76 22.15 11.65
C GLY A 175 12.98 20.78 11.01
N LEU A 176 12.85 20.67 9.67
CA LEU A 176 13.25 19.47 8.95
C LEU A 176 14.79 19.31 8.88
N ARG A 177 15.54 20.40 8.96
CA ARG A 177 17.00 20.36 9.10
C ARG A 177 17.44 19.82 10.48
N TRP A 178 16.56 19.91 11.47
CA TRP A 178 16.80 19.31 12.78
C TRP A 178 16.80 17.77 12.70
N SER A 179 15.99 17.18 11.79
CA SER A 179 16.03 15.75 11.52
C SER A 179 17.34 15.29 10.86
N ALA A 180 18.05 16.17 10.17
CA ALA A 180 19.36 15.88 9.60
C ALA A 180 20.48 15.83 10.67
N GLN A 181 20.24 16.37 11.87
CA GLN A 181 21.14 16.28 13.02
C GLN A 181 20.80 15.10 13.95
N LEU A 182 19.66 14.46 13.77
CA LEU A 182 19.29 13.26 14.51
C LEU A 182 20.09 12.06 13.97
N ASN A 183 20.50 11.19 14.88
CA ASN A 183 21.12 9.92 14.51
C ASN A 183 20.21 9.19 13.51
N PRO A 184 20.66 8.86 12.28
CA PRO A 184 19.85 8.22 11.26
C PRO A 184 19.20 6.92 11.75
N ALA A 185 19.86 6.20 12.68
CA ALA A 185 19.28 5.03 13.31
C ALA A 185 18.05 5.35 14.19
N ALA A 186 18.05 6.49 14.89
CA ALA A 186 16.91 6.92 15.69
C ALA A 186 15.72 7.31 14.82
N VAL A 187 15.95 8.02 13.71
CA VAL A 187 14.89 8.38 12.75
C VAL A 187 14.27 7.12 12.15
N THR A 188 15.09 6.18 11.71
CA THR A 188 14.60 4.90 11.14
C THR A 188 13.80 4.10 12.18
N ALA A 189 14.25 4.07 13.43
CA ALA A 189 13.51 3.40 14.51
C ALA A 189 12.15 4.04 14.77
N VAL A 190 12.07 5.38 14.80
CA VAL A 190 10.80 6.10 14.98
C VAL A 190 9.84 5.83 13.82
N VAL A 191 10.31 5.89 12.58
CA VAL A 191 9.49 5.59 11.39
C VAL A 191 8.95 4.16 11.45
N PHE A 192 9.80 3.21 11.85
CA PHE A 192 9.40 1.81 11.98
C PHE A 192 8.39 1.59 13.12
N LEU A 193 8.54 2.28 14.25
CA LEU A 193 7.56 2.25 15.36
C LEU A 193 6.21 2.83 14.94
N VAL A 194 6.20 3.96 14.23
CA VAL A 194 4.98 4.57 13.69
C VAL A 194 4.29 3.62 12.70
N PHE A 195 5.07 2.96 11.84
CA PHE A 195 4.58 1.96 10.90
C PHE A 195 3.89 0.78 11.63
N LEU A 196 4.55 0.19 12.64
CA LEU A 196 3.99 -0.91 13.43
C LEU A 196 2.73 -0.48 14.19
N ALA A 197 2.75 0.71 14.79
CA ALA A 197 1.60 1.26 15.51
C ALA A 197 0.40 1.47 14.57
N THR A 198 0.64 2.02 13.36
CA THR A 198 -0.40 2.22 12.35
C THR A 198 -1.02 0.89 11.91
N LEU A 199 -0.20 -0.13 11.65
CA LEU A 199 -0.68 -1.46 11.29
C LEU A 199 -1.50 -2.08 12.42
N ALA A 200 -1.05 -1.99 13.67
CA ALA A 200 -1.74 -2.55 14.81
C ALA A 200 -3.10 -1.88 15.05
N VAL A 201 -3.15 -0.55 15.00
CA VAL A 201 -4.40 0.23 15.16
C VAL A 201 -5.36 -0.07 14.01
N SER A 202 -4.87 -0.11 12.78
CA SER A 202 -5.66 -0.41 11.60
C SER A 202 -6.24 -1.83 11.67
N PHE A 203 -5.42 -2.82 12.02
CA PHE A 203 -5.86 -4.20 12.19
C PHE A 203 -6.94 -4.32 13.28
N ALA A 204 -6.72 -3.74 14.46
CA ALA A 204 -7.69 -3.75 15.55
C ALA A 204 -9.01 -3.07 15.14
N GLY A 205 -8.92 -1.95 14.40
CA GLY A 205 -10.08 -1.25 13.84
C GLY A 205 -10.84 -2.12 12.84
N SER A 206 -10.14 -2.76 11.91
CA SER A 206 -10.72 -3.66 10.90
C SER A 206 -11.45 -4.85 11.54
N VAL A 207 -10.83 -5.46 12.55
CA VAL A 207 -11.46 -6.57 13.30
C VAL A 207 -12.74 -6.12 14.00
N ARG A 208 -12.72 -4.96 14.67
CA ARG A 208 -13.92 -4.40 15.34
C ARG A 208 -15.04 -4.08 14.35
N ILE A 209 -14.70 -3.51 13.20
CA ILE A 209 -15.66 -3.22 12.13
C ILE A 209 -16.30 -4.51 11.64
N MET A 210 -15.49 -5.52 11.34
CA MET A 210 -15.99 -6.79 10.81
C MET A 210 -16.82 -7.58 11.82
N GLN A 211 -16.51 -7.48 13.12
CA GLN A 211 -17.30 -8.09 14.20
C GLN A 211 -18.70 -7.46 14.36
N LYS A 212 -18.84 -6.16 14.08
CA LYS A 212 -20.11 -5.42 14.18
C LYS A 212 -20.92 -5.44 12.88
N LYS A 213 -20.33 -5.88 11.77
CA LYS A 213 -21.02 -5.93 10.46
C LYS A 213 -22.07 -7.04 10.51
N VAL A 214 -23.34 -6.66 10.32
CA VAL A 214 -24.48 -7.58 10.14
C VAL A 214 -24.64 -7.80 8.64
N PHE A 215 -24.76 -9.05 8.24
CA PHE A 215 -24.89 -9.47 6.84
C PHE A 215 -26.30 -9.90 6.55
#